data_5d205568a0aba254f4bcde2f49b315bb
#
_entry.id   5d205568a0aba254f4bcde2f49b315bb
#
_cell.length_a   1.000
_cell.length_b   1.000
_cell.length_c   1.000
_cell.angle_alpha   90.00
_cell.angle_beta   90.00
_cell.angle_gamma   90.00
#
_symmetry.space_group_name_H-M   'P 1'
#
loop_
_entity.id
_entity.type
_entity.pdbx_description
1 polymer ?
#
loop_
_entity_poly.entity_id
_entity_poly.type
_entity_poly.pdbx_seq_one_letter_code
_entity_poly.pdbx_strand_id
1 'polypeptide(L)'
;MSKKKFFWLSLSLILVFVFSFHTTTREWNQDLGRHLKLGEIILEEHYLPQTNLFSYTFPDFPFANHHWLAEVVFYLLYQAGGDPALVGFKTFLFAAAFGIIFFLTANRENAFLSFSALILPLLVFRERTDVRPEIFGFFFFSFYLLIFAKSLAGKKHWLYLLPACQAFWVNCHLS
;
A
#
# COMPACT_ATOMS: atom_id res chain seq x y z
N MET A 1 21.00 -27.45 3.47
CA MET A 1 19.55 -27.07 3.63
C MET A 1 18.83 -27.37 2.33
N SER A 2 17.63 -27.97 2.34
CA SER A 2 16.91 -28.24 1.10
C SER A 2 16.48 -26.94 0.42
N LYS A 3 16.44 -26.89 -0.94
CA LYS A 3 15.99 -25.72 -1.72
C LYS A 3 14.62 -25.22 -1.27
N LYS A 4 13.71 -26.14 -0.86
CA LYS A 4 12.38 -25.78 -0.32
C LYS A 4 12.48 -25.05 1.02
N LYS A 5 13.32 -25.50 1.95
CA LYS A 5 13.54 -24.83 3.24
C LYS A 5 14.13 -23.43 3.04
N PHE A 6 15.04 -23.31 2.10
CA PHE A 6 15.68 -22.03 1.80
C PHE A 6 14.69 -21.02 1.21
N PHE A 7 13.79 -21.46 0.32
CA PHE A 7 12.72 -20.60 -0.22
C PHE A 7 11.85 -20.00 0.89
N TRP A 8 11.37 -20.86 1.80
CA TRP A 8 10.52 -20.39 2.90
C TRP A 8 11.27 -19.50 3.89
N LEU A 9 12.55 -19.80 4.15
CA LEU A 9 13.40 -18.94 4.98
C LEU A 9 13.55 -17.53 4.34
N SER A 10 13.81 -17.45 3.05
CA SER A 10 13.95 -16.17 2.34
C SER A 10 12.65 -15.36 2.42
N LEU A 11 11.50 -16.00 2.20
CA LEU A 11 10.20 -15.33 2.35
C LEU A 11 9.98 -14.84 3.79
N SER A 12 10.26 -15.69 4.78
CA SER A 12 10.13 -15.30 6.19
C SER A 12 11.02 -14.13 6.56
N LEU A 13 12.24 -14.07 6.05
CA LEU A 13 13.15 -12.94 6.27
C LEU A 13 12.61 -11.65 5.66
N ILE A 14 12.06 -11.70 4.42
CA ILE A 14 11.42 -10.53 3.81
C ILE A 14 10.28 -10.02 4.69
N LEU A 15 9.41 -10.91 5.14
CA LEU A 15 8.30 -10.54 6.02
C LEU A 15 8.78 -9.95 7.34
N VAL A 16 9.80 -10.55 7.98
CA VAL A 16 10.41 -10.01 9.21
C VAL A 16 10.98 -8.62 8.97
N PHE A 17 11.68 -8.39 7.85
CA PHE A 17 12.18 -7.06 7.49
C PHE A 17 11.05 -6.04 7.32
N VAL A 18 10.00 -6.39 6.58
CA VAL A 18 8.84 -5.51 6.40
C VAL A 18 8.20 -5.17 7.75
N PHE A 19 7.97 -6.18 8.59
CA PHE A 19 7.41 -5.96 9.94
C PHE A 19 8.33 -5.09 10.81
N SER A 20 9.62 -5.32 10.80
CA SER A 20 10.58 -4.57 11.61
C SER A 20 10.62 -3.08 11.25
N PHE A 21 10.44 -2.75 9.98
CA PHE A 21 10.53 -1.36 9.51
C PHE A 21 9.18 -0.63 9.52
N HIS A 22 8.07 -1.34 9.45
CA HIS A 22 6.74 -0.73 9.28
C HIS A 22 5.83 -0.80 10.50
N THR A 23 6.33 -1.31 11.64
CA THR A 23 5.58 -1.37 12.90
C THR A 23 5.87 -0.21 13.85
N THR A 24 6.63 0.81 13.43
CA THR A 24 6.99 1.93 14.29
C THR A 24 5.87 2.95 14.42
N THR A 25 5.73 3.53 15.61
CA THR A 25 4.70 4.52 15.99
C THR A 25 5.01 5.95 15.55
N ARG A 26 5.97 6.18 14.65
CA ARG A 26 6.28 7.51 14.09
C ARG A 26 5.31 7.92 12.97
N GLU A 27 4.03 7.61 13.17
CA GLU A 27 3.05 7.66 12.09
C GLU A 27 2.33 9.01 11.97
N TRP A 28 2.41 9.84 13.03
CA TRP A 28 1.82 11.16 13.01
C TRP A 28 2.71 12.13 12.22
N ASN A 29 2.52 12.17 10.92
CA ASN A 29 3.03 13.23 10.08
C ASN A 29 1.96 14.30 9.87
N GLN A 30 2.35 15.44 9.30
CA GLN A 30 1.44 16.55 9.04
C GLN A 30 0.25 16.19 8.13
N ASP A 31 0.44 15.19 7.26
CA ASP A 31 -0.59 14.80 6.28
C ASP A 31 -1.63 13.84 6.86
N LEU A 32 -1.27 12.97 7.81
CA LEU A 32 -2.19 11.95 8.34
C LEU A 32 -3.42 12.57 8.98
N GLY A 33 -3.26 13.62 9.79
CA GLY A 33 -4.39 14.31 10.42
C GLY A 33 -5.36 14.88 9.38
N ARG A 34 -4.83 15.44 8.29
CA ARG A 34 -5.65 15.93 7.17
C ARG A 34 -6.41 14.80 6.48
N HIS A 35 -5.75 13.68 6.19
CA HIS A 35 -6.39 12.52 5.56
C HIS A 35 -7.49 11.94 6.44
N LEU A 36 -7.27 11.82 7.74
CA LEU A 36 -8.30 11.34 8.68
C LEU A 36 -9.50 12.29 8.73
N LYS A 37 -9.25 13.61 8.81
CA LYS A 37 -10.34 14.60 8.85
C LYS A 37 -11.12 14.67 7.55
N LEU A 38 -10.48 14.53 6.39
CA LEU A 38 -11.18 14.45 5.10
C LEU A 38 -12.02 13.16 5.00
N GLY A 39 -11.49 12.03 5.45
CA GLY A 39 -12.24 10.78 5.51
C GLY A 39 -13.48 10.87 6.40
N GLU A 40 -13.36 11.52 7.56
CA GLU A 40 -14.48 11.82 8.46
C GLU A 40 -15.56 12.65 7.74
N ILE A 41 -15.19 13.79 7.16
CA ILE A 41 -16.12 14.69 6.44
C ILE A 41 -16.84 13.92 5.31
N ILE A 42 -16.12 13.13 4.52
CA ILE A 42 -16.72 12.37 3.42
C ILE A 42 -17.77 11.38 3.94
N LEU A 43 -17.50 10.70 5.04
CA LEU A 43 -18.41 9.68 5.57
C LEU A 43 -19.57 10.26 6.40
N GLU A 44 -19.30 11.23 7.23
CA GLU A 44 -20.30 11.76 8.17
C GLU A 44 -21.18 12.83 7.54
N GLU A 45 -20.59 13.71 6.69
CA GLU A 45 -21.33 14.79 6.04
C GLU A 45 -21.81 14.40 4.64
N HIS A 46 -21.42 13.22 4.12
CA HIS A 46 -21.72 12.76 2.76
C HIS A 46 -21.32 13.77 1.67
N TYR A 47 -20.21 14.47 1.91
CA TYR A 47 -19.74 15.57 1.09
C TYR A 47 -18.28 15.34 0.67
N LEU A 48 -18.01 15.44 -0.63
CA LEU A 48 -16.66 15.44 -1.16
C LEU A 48 -16.18 16.89 -1.34
N PRO A 49 -15.23 17.38 -0.51
CA PRO A 49 -14.75 18.74 -0.57
C PRO A 49 -14.17 19.10 -1.94
N GLN A 50 -14.62 20.22 -2.51
CA GLN A 50 -14.14 20.77 -3.79
C GLN A 50 -13.29 22.04 -3.60
N THR A 51 -13.13 22.49 -2.36
CA THR A 51 -12.30 23.63 -1.99
C THR A 51 -11.31 23.23 -0.88
N ASN A 52 -10.25 24.02 -0.70
CA ASN A 52 -9.20 23.74 0.26
C ASN A 52 -9.61 24.11 1.69
N LEU A 53 -10.33 23.23 2.36
CA LEU A 53 -10.86 23.43 3.72
C LEU A 53 -9.78 23.75 4.78
N PHE A 54 -8.53 23.40 4.53
CA PHE A 54 -7.43 23.54 5.52
C PHE A 54 -6.50 24.73 5.20
N SER A 55 -6.80 25.53 4.18
CA SER A 55 -6.04 26.72 3.88
C SER A 55 -6.64 27.93 4.57
N TYR A 56 -5.91 28.55 5.48
CA TYR A 56 -6.31 29.80 6.11
C TYR A 56 -6.29 30.98 5.13
N THR A 57 -5.34 30.99 4.20
CA THR A 57 -5.12 32.10 3.27
C THR A 57 -5.96 32.01 2.00
N PHE A 58 -6.33 30.79 1.58
CA PHE A 58 -7.09 30.53 0.34
C PHE A 58 -8.11 29.41 0.55
N PRO A 59 -9.16 29.61 1.38
CA PRO A 59 -10.14 28.55 1.69
C PRO A 59 -10.99 28.17 0.47
N ASP A 60 -11.21 29.12 -0.44
CA ASP A 60 -12.03 28.91 -1.65
C ASP A 60 -11.22 28.40 -2.86
N PHE A 61 -9.92 28.11 -2.67
CA PHE A 61 -9.10 27.58 -3.75
C PHE A 61 -9.62 26.22 -4.20
N PRO A 62 -9.86 26.00 -5.52
CA PRO A 62 -10.35 24.73 -6.02
C PRO A 62 -9.45 23.58 -5.61
N PHE A 63 -10.03 22.54 -5.04
CA PHE A 63 -9.34 21.36 -4.57
C PHE A 63 -9.95 20.08 -5.17
N ALA A 64 -9.16 19.36 -5.95
CA ALA A 64 -9.53 18.04 -6.44
C ALA A 64 -8.95 16.97 -5.51
N ASN A 65 -9.80 16.30 -4.74
CA ASN A 65 -9.35 15.26 -3.83
C ASN A 65 -9.07 13.95 -4.58
N HIS A 66 -7.82 13.72 -4.92
CA HIS A 66 -7.36 12.50 -5.62
C HIS A 66 -7.20 11.29 -4.69
N HIS A 67 -7.35 11.48 -3.39
CA HIS A 67 -7.07 10.48 -2.37
C HIS A 67 -8.30 10.09 -1.56
N TRP A 68 -9.48 10.55 -1.98
CA TRP A 68 -10.71 10.44 -1.20
C TRP A 68 -11.01 9.02 -0.70
N LEU A 69 -10.75 8.00 -1.53
CA LEU A 69 -11.01 6.61 -1.13
C LEU A 69 -10.00 6.11 -0.09
N ALA A 70 -8.72 6.51 -0.22
CA ALA A 70 -7.70 6.21 0.78
C ALA A 70 -8.03 6.88 2.13
N GLU A 71 -8.50 8.11 2.09
CA GLU A 71 -8.89 8.87 3.29
C GLU A 71 -10.06 8.21 4.01
N VAL A 72 -11.07 7.77 3.27
CA VAL A 72 -12.19 6.98 3.82
C VAL A 72 -11.69 5.68 4.46
N VAL A 73 -10.80 4.95 3.79
CA VAL A 73 -10.23 3.70 4.34
C VAL A 73 -9.42 3.99 5.60
N PHE A 74 -8.60 5.04 5.62
CA PHE A 74 -7.82 5.41 6.81
C PHE A 74 -8.72 5.81 7.97
N TYR A 75 -9.76 6.59 7.73
CA TYR A 75 -10.71 6.97 8.78
C TYR A 75 -11.42 5.76 9.37
N LEU A 76 -11.94 4.84 8.54
CA LEU A 76 -12.58 3.62 9.00
C LEU A 76 -11.63 2.73 9.82
N LEU A 77 -10.38 2.59 9.41
CA LEU A 77 -9.37 1.85 10.15
C LEU A 77 -9.05 2.51 11.49
N TYR A 78 -8.94 3.84 11.48
CA TYR A 78 -8.70 4.60 12.70
C TYR A 78 -9.86 4.46 13.69
N GLN A 79 -11.10 4.53 13.24
CA GLN A 79 -12.27 4.29 14.07
C GLN A 79 -12.32 2.86 14.64
N ALA A 80 -11.88 1.88 13.87
CA ALA A 80 -11.89 0.48 14.28
C ALA A 80 -10.82 0.11 15.31
N GLY A 81 -9.65 0.76 15.30
CA GLY A 81 -8.53 0.36 16.17
C GLY A 81 -7.41 1.40 16.31
N GLY A 82 -7.67 2.66 15.98
CA GLY A 82 -6.72 3.75 16.15
C GLY A 82 -5.43 3.59 15.34
N ASP A 83 -4.34 4.16 15.83
CA ASP A 83 -3.02 4.08 15.19
C ASP A 83 -2.56 2.64 14.93
N PRO A 84 -2.74 1.67 15.85
CA PRO A 84 -2.36 0.28 15.58
C PRO A 84 -3.01 -0.32 14.35
N ALA A 85 -4.28 0.01 14.07
CA ALA A 85 -4.99 -0.48 12.89
C ALA A 85 -4.40 0.12 11.60
N LEU A 86 -4.07 1.41 11.59
CA LEU A 86 -3.42 2.08 10.48
C LEU A 86 -2.04 1.49 10.18
N VAL A 87 -1.21 1.34 11.21
CA VAL A 87 0.13 0.74 11.11
C VAL A 87 0.04 -0.71 10.63
N GLY A 88 -0.88 -1.48 11.19
CA GLY A 88 -1.11 -2.88 10.79
C GLY A 88 -1.53 -3.00 9.33
N PHE A 89 -2.45 -2.15 8.87
CA PHE A 89 -2.91 -2.13 7.49
C PHE A 89 -1.80 -1.73 6.52
N LYS A 90 -1.07 -0.67 6.81
CA LYS A 90 0.12 -0.26 6.04
C LYS A 90 1.11 -1.41 5.91
N THR A 91 1.48 -2.01 7.04
CA THR A 91 2.44 -3.12 7.09
C THR A 91 1.94 -4.31 6.28
N PHE A 92 0.65 -4.62 6.35
CA PHE A 92 0.03 -5.66 5.54
C PHE A 92 0.15 -5.38 4.03
N LEU A 93 -0.13 -4.15 3.58
CA LEU A 93 -0.01 -3.79 2.16
C LEU A 93 1.43 -3.91 1.65
N PHE A 94 2.41 -3.47 2.43
CA PHE A 94 3.82 -3.65 2.08
C PHE A 94 4.23 -5.13 2.07
N ALA A 95 3.82 -5.90 3.08
CA ALA A 95 4.10 -7.33 3.13
C ALA A 95 3.49 -8.07 1.93
N ALA A 96 2.25 -7.71 1.54
CA ALA A 96 1.59 -8.26 0.38
C ALA A 96 2.33 -7.88 -0.92
N ALA A 97 2.73 -6.61 -1.08
CA ALA A 97 3.46 -6.14 -2.26
C ALA A 97 4.81 -6.86 -2.41
N PHE A 98 5.63 -6.88 -1.39
CA PHE A 98 6.92 -7.58 -1.40
C PHE A 98 6.76 -9.10 -1.54
N GLY A 99 5.75 -9.68 -0.89
CA GLY A 99 5.40 -11.08 -1.05
C GLY A 99 5.03 -11.45 -2.49
N ILE A 100 4.20 -10.65 -3.14
CA ILE A 100 3.84 -10.84 -4.55
C ILE A 100 5.09 -10.80 -5.43
N ILE A 101 5.95 -9.78 -5.28
CA ILE A 101 7.18 -9.66 -6.09
C ILE A 101 8.10 -10.86 -5.83
N PHE A 102 8.27 -11.27 -4.58
CA PHE A 102 9.06 -12.45 -4.26
C PHE A 102 8.51 -13.71 -4.94
N PHE A 103 7.20 -13.96 -4.85
CA PHE A 103 6.58 -15.13 -5.50
C PHE A 103 6.62 -15.10 -7.03
N LEU A 104 6.67 -13.90 -7.64
CA LEU A 104 6.81 -13.77 -9.08
C LEU A 104 8.23 -14.03 -9.56
N THR A 105 9.23 -13.68 -8.75
CA THR A 105 10.65 -13.73 -9.15
C THR A 105 11.38 -14.96 -8.62
N ALA A 106 10.97 -15.47 -7.45
CA ALA A 106 11.65 -16.57 -6.78
C ALA A 106 11.09 -17.94 -7.20
N ASN A 107 12.01 -18.85 -7.44
CA ASN A 107 11.75 -20.30 -7.46
C ASN A 107 12.69 -20.99 -6.46
N ARG A 108 12.60 -22.32 -6.37
CA ARG A 108 13.42 -23.07 -5.41
C ARG A 108 14.92 -23.04 -5.71
N GLU A 109 15.31 -22.58 -6.89
CA GLU A 109 16.71 -22.55 -7.33
C GLU A 109 17.34 -21.18 -7.17
N ASN A 110 16.55 -20.11 -7.40
CA ASN A 110 17.02 -18.73 -7.36
C ASN A 110 16.51 -17.90 -6.16
N ALA A 111 15.89 -18.55 -5.16
CA ALA A 111 15.29 -17.83 -4.01
C ALA A 111 16.30 -16.92 -3.29
N PHE A 112 17.57 -17.31 -3.23
CA PHE A 112 18.61 -16.47 -2.64
C PHE A 112 18.87 -15.20 -3.47
N LEU A 113 18.97 -15.32 -4.78
CA LEU A 113 19.16 -14.18 -5.67
C LEU A 113 17.96 -13.23 -5.59
N SER A 114 16.75 -13.77 -5.62
CA SER A 114 15.52 -12.96 -5.50
C SER A 114 15.45 -12.26 -4.13
N PHE A 115 15.79 -12.93 -3.05
CA PHE A 115 15.88 -12.34 -1.72
C PHE A 115 16.93 -11.20 -1.69
N SER A 116 18.14 -11.46 -2.19
CA SER A 116 19.20 -10.46 -2.21
C SER A 116 18.84 -9.24 -3.03
N ALA A 117 18.18 -9.42 -4.17
CA ALA A 117 17.70 -8.34 -5.00
C ALA A 117 16.62 -7.47 -4.31
N LEU A 118 15.82 -8.06 -3.42
CA LEU A 118 14.78 -7.34 -2.68
C LEU A 118 15.31 -6.60 -1.44
N ILE A 119 16.52 -6.90 -0.97
CA ILE A 119 17.09 -6.19 0.19
C ILE A 119 17.22 -4.69 -0.09
N LEU A 120 17.72 -4.30 -1.26
CA LEU A 120 17.90 -2.89 -1.59
C LEU A 120 16.57 -2.11 -1.63
N PRO A 121 15.52 -2.56 -2.34
CA PRO A 121 14.20 -1.95 -2.24
C PRO A 121 13.67 -1.91 -0.79
N LEU A 122 13.83 -2.96 0.00
CA LEU A 122 13.40 -2.97 1.40
C LEU A 122 14.08 -1.88 2.22
N LEU A 123 15.39 -1.67 2.03
CA LEU A 123 16.12 -0.61 2.72
C LEU A 123 15.67 0.79 2.28
N VAL A 124 15.38 0.99 0.99
CA VAL A 124 14.82 2.25 0.49
C VAL A 124 13.44 2.52 1.07
N PHE A 125 12.58 1.51 1.11
CA PHE A 125 11.23 1.63 1.66
C PHE A 125 11.20 1.77 3.19
N ARG A 126 12.30 1.51 3.89
CA ARG A 126 12.43 1.82 5.31
C ARG A 126 12.15 3.30 5.61
N GLU A 127 12.53 4.20 4.71
CA GLU A 127 12.29 5.64 4.84
C GLU A 127 10.83 6.05 4.54
N ARG A 128 10.02 5.12 4.02
CA ARG A 128 8.60 5.31 3.70
C ARG A 128 7.71 4.69 4.78
N THR A 129 7.96 5.08 6.04
CA THR A 129 7.24 4.51 7.19
C THR A 129 5.91 5.19 7.49
N ASP A 130 5.63 6.32 6.86
CA ASP A 130 4.41 7.09 7.07
C ASP A 130 3.17 6.40 6.50
N VAL A 131 2.02 6.60 7.15
CA VAL A 131 0.71 6.21 6.60
C VAL A 131 0.29 7.29 5.61
N ARG A 132 0.42 6.97 4.32
CA ARG A 132 0.09 7.87 3.21
C ARG A 132 -0.65 7.13 2.10
N PRO A 133 -1.45 7.81 1.28
CA PRO A 133 -2.16 7.20 0.16
C PRO A 133 -1.26 6.45 -0.84
N GLU A 134 0.02 6.84 -0.97
CA GLU A 134 0.98 6.18 -1.86
C GLU A 134 1.20 4.68 -1.58
N ILE A 135 0.89 4.20 -0.35
CA ILE A 135 0.99 2.77 -0.01
C ILE A 135 0.10 1.89 -0.89
N PHE A 136 -1.05 2.41 -1.31
CA PHE A 136 -1.93 1.73 -2.25
C PHE A 136 -1.28 1.59 -3.63
N GLY A 137 -0.53 2.62 -4.08
CA GLY A 137 0.21 2.57 -5.35
C GLY A 137 1.19 1.40 -5.40
N PHE A 138 1.99 1.19 -4.36
CA PHE A 138 2.93 0.06 -4.27
C PHE A 138 2.22 -1.30 -4.30
N PHE A 139 1.11 -1.42 -3.59
CA PHE A 139 0.32 -2.65 -3.58
C PHE A 139 -0.30 -2.92 -4.96
N PHE A 140 -1.00 -1.96 -5.56
CA PHE A 140 -1.66 -2.15 -6.86
C PHE A 140 -0.66 -2.38 -7.97
N PHE A 141 0.49 -1.70 -7.96
CA PHE A 141 1.56 -1.96 -8.92
C PHE A 141 2.03 -3.41 -8.87
N SER A 142 2.32 -3.94 -7.68
CA SER A 142 2.73 -5.34 -7.53
C SER A 142 1.61 -6.31 -7.92
N PHE A 143 0.35 -5.96 -7.64
CA PHE A 143 -0.81 -6.75 -8.01
C PHE A 143 -1.04 -6.76 -9.54
N TYR A 144 -0.78 -5.66 -10.22
CA TYR A 144 -0.77 -5.62 -11.70
C TYR A 144 0.28 -6.55 -12.28
N LEU A 145 1.49 -6.54 -11.73
CA LEU A 145 2.53 -7.49 -12.16
C LEU A 145 2.05 -8.95 -12.00
N LEU A 146 1.36 -9.26 -10.91
CA LEU A 146 0.77 -10.58 -10.70
C LEU A 146 -0.29 -10.92 -11.76
N ILE A 147 -1.21 -9.99 -12.05
CA ILE A 147 -2.24 -10.17 -13.08
C ILE A 147 -1.59 -10.47 -14.44
N PHE A 148 -0.62 -9.67 -14.85
CA PHE A 148 0.07 -9.87 -16.11
C PHE A 148 0.84 -11.19 -16.15
N ALA A 149 1.57 -11.55 -15.09
CA ALA A 149 2.25 -12.83 -15.01
C ALA A 149 1.29 -14.01 -15.12
N LYS A 150 0.12 -13.96 -14.48
CA LYS A 150 -0.92 -14.99 -14.59
C LYS A 150 -1.51 -15.06 -16.01
N SER A 151 -1.74 -13.89 -16.64
CA SER A 151 -2.23 -13.82 -18.00
C SER A 151 -1.24 -14.42 -19.01
N LEU A 152 0.04 -14.11 -18.89
CA LEU A 152 1.12 -14.67 -19.70
C LEU A 152 1.25 -16.18 -19.52
N ALA A 153 0.95 -16.69 -18.30
CA ALA A 153 0.88 -18.12 -18.02
C ALA A 153 -0.43 -18.79 -18.50
N GLY A 154 -1.20 -18.15 -19.42
CA GLY A 154 -2.41 -18.67 -20.01
C GLY A 154 -3.70 -18.41 -19.25
N LYS A 155 -3.66 -17.81 -18.07
CA LYS A 155 -4.84 -17.50 -17.22
C LYS A 155 -5.42 -16.14 -17.58
N LYS A 156 -5.88 -15.95 -18.81
CA LYS A 156 -6.35 -14.66 -19.36
C LYS A 156 -7.52 -14.03 -18.58
N HIS A 157 -8.32 -14.83 -17.85
CA HIS A 157 -9.41 -14.31 -17.03
C HIS A 157 -8.95 -13.35 -15.94
N TRP A 158 -7.66 -13.39 -15.51
CA TRP A 158 -7.11 -12.42 -14.57
C TRP A 158 -7.15 -10.97 -15.08
N LEU A 159 -7.14 -10.79 -16.41
CA LEU A 159 -7.23 -9.44 -17.00
C LEU A 159 -8.57 -8.74 -16.69
N TYR A 160 -9.63 -9.49 -16.41
CA TYR A 160 -10.92 -8.90 -16.03
C TYR A 160 -10.88 -8.18 -14.66
N LEU A 161 -9.83 -8.41 -13.86
CA LEU A 161 -9.63 -7.68 -12.61
C LEU A 161 -9.07 -6.27 -12.82
N LEU A 162 -8.42 -5.99 -13.97
CA LEU A 162 -7.76 -4.70 -14.22
C LEU A 162 -8.69 -3.49 -14.09
N PRO A 163 -9.91 -3.47 -14.68
CA PRO A 163 -10.79 -2.32 -14.56
C PRO A 163 -11.16 -2.01 -13.11
N ALA A 164 -11.49 -3.03 -12.31
CA ALA A 164 -11.80 -2.86 -10.90
C ALA A 164 -10.59 -2.36 -10.11
N CYS A 165 -9.43 -3.00 -10.30
CA CYS A 165 -8.19 -2.56 -9.65
C CYS A 165 -7.83 -1.12 -10.02
N GLN A 166 -7.98 -0.73 -11.30
CA GLN A 166 -7.73 0.64 -11.74
C GLN A 166 -8.70 1.63 -11.10
N ALA A 167 -9.98 1.28 -11.02
CA ALA A 167 -10.97 2.13 -10.37
C ALA A 167 -10.64 2.37 -8.89
N PHE A 168 -10.19 1.34 -8.17
CA PHE A 168 -9.72 1.52 -6.79
C PHE A 168 -8.43 2.33 -6.72
N TRP A 169 -7.45 2.01 -7.54
CA TRP A 169 -6.14 2.67 -7.49
C TRP A 169 -6.24 4.16 -7.74
N VAL A 170 -6.88 4.59 -8.82
CA VAL A 170 -6.98 6.01 -9.18
C VAL A 170 -7.73 6.85 -8.14
N ASN A 171 -8.64 6.25 -7.37
CA ASN A 171 -9.36 6.92 -6.29
C ASN A 171 -8.61 6.86 -4.94
N CYS A 172 -7.62 5.98 -4.80
CA CYS A 172 -6.74 5.96 -3.62
C CYS A 172 -5.51 6.85 -3.81
N HIS A 173 -4.90 6.84 -5.00
CA HIS A 173 -3.68 7.60 -5.28
C HIS A 173 -3.47 7.73 -6.79
N LEU A 174 -3.34 8.96 -7.25
CA LEU A 174 -2.88 9.28 -8.60
C LEU A 174 -1.35 9.29 -8.61
N SER A 175 -0.74 8.34 -9.28
CA SER A 175 0.70 8.23 -9.49
C SER A 175 1.03 8.29 -10.97
#